data_b6735bef248352f6ac10ac3159aac1e6
#
_entry.id   b6735bef248352f6ac10ac3159aac1e6
#
_cell.length_a   1.000
_cell.length_b   1.000
_cell.length_c   1.000
_cell.angle_alpha   90.00
_cell.angle_beta   90.00
_cell.angle_gamma   90.00
#
_symmetry.space_group_name_H-M   'P 1'
#
loop_
_entity.id
_entity.type
_entity.pdbx_description
1 polymer ?
#
loop_
_entity_poly.entity_id
_entity_poly.type
_entity_poly.pdbx_seq_one_letter_code
_entity_poly.pdbx_strand_id
1 'polypeptide(L)'
;MSLRPLFVLKPASVKRALTAAIAAAALASAATASAQTLRFAHVDPDDWTTSKKGAAGQVFKNLVEAETDLTVELYPAGSLGGETELIEGAQDGTISIAMVSGAYANFCPAVAVTDIPYTFPSAPVAWQVLDGEFGAALAEHCLQQTGLRTLAYGETGFRHFTNSVRPINSPEDMEGLKFRVQTIPLYLEMVSALGGEPQGIAWGEVPTALATGVVDGQENPISVIYGNNFYEFQDYLTLDRHVYGVDHILVNDEIFQSLSQEEQAAVKRAAVVAGTTGRAIQQFNSAQGITKLQEEGMEVTQPTAEQMDAFREAAQPPVQAYLRDELGDDAEWIDRLSSAVEEASANF
;
A
#
# COMPACT_ATOMS: atom_id res chain seq x y z
N MET A 1 10.10 39.89 -84.13
CA MET A 1 9.17 39.39 -83.09
C MET A 1 9.42 37.88 -82.94
N SER A 2 10.13 37.49 -81.87
CA SER A 2 10.53 36.09 -81.60
C SER A 2 9.67 35.56 -80.48
N LEU A 3 8.85 34.54 -80.78
CA LEU A 3 8.04 33.83 -79.83
C LEU A 3 8.89 32.77 -79.14
N ARG A 4 8.99 32.83 -77.78
CA ARG A 4 9.63 31.83 -76.93
C ARG A 4 8.65 30.63 -76.74
N PRO A 5 9.12 29.40 -76.75
CA PRO A 5 8.24 28.21 -76.48
C PRO A 5 7.95 28.08 -74.99
N LEU A 6 6.67 27.77 -74.65
CA LEU A 6 6.21 27.36 -73.36
C LEU A 6 6.77 25.94 -73.02
N PHE A 7 7.40 25.81 -71.91
CA PHE A 7 7.79 24.51 -71.34
C PHE A 7 6.57 23.82 -70.75
N VAL A 8 6.09 22.75 -71.37
CA VAL A 8 5.07 21.87 -70.83
C VAL A 8 5.75 20.81 -69.97
N LEU A 9 5.57 20.86 -68.67
CA LEU A 9 6.02 19.81 -67.72
C LEU A 9 5.29 18.49 -67.97
N LYS A 10 6.02 17.40 -68.13
CA LYS A 10 5.46 16.06 -68.39
C LYS A 10 4.72 15.53 -67.11
N PRO A 11 3.53 14.92 -67.26
CA PRO A 11 2.71 14.49 -66.10
C PRO A 11 3.34 13.40 -65.21
N ALA A 12 4.44 12.73 -65.64
CA ALA A 12 5.15 11.71 -64.87
C ALA A 12 5.98 12.26 -63.72
N SER A 13 6.42 13.52 -63.75
CA SER A 13 7.25 14.16 -62.69
C SER A 13 6.39 14.64 -61.51
N VAL A 14 5.12 14.98 -61.73
CA VAL A 14 4.19 15.44 -60.70
C VAL A 14 3.76 14.27 -59.78
N LYS A 15 3.52 13.10 -60.39
CA LYS A 15 3.12 11.86 -59.59
C LYS A 15 4.26 11.39 -58.66
N ARG A 16 5.54 11.48 -59.10
CA ARG A 16 6.69 11.10 -58.26
C ARG A 16 6.95 12.10 -57.13
N ALA A 17 6.72 13.37 -57.34
CA ALA A 17 6.85 14.39 -56.31
C ALA A 17 5.73 14.26 -55.23
N LEU A 18 4.51 13.92 -55.66
CA LEU A 18 3.40 13.75 -54.73
C LEU A 18 3.55 12.47 -53.86
N THR A 19 4.06 11.37 -54.43
CA THR A 19 4.32 10.13 -53.70
C THR A 19 5.47 10.29 -52.70
N ALA A 20 6.52 11.07 -53.04
CA ALA A 20 7.62 11.36 -52.13
C ALA A 20 7.20 12.29 -50.97
N ALA A 21 6.29 13.25 -51.21
CA ALA A 21 5.74 14.14 -50.21
C ALA A 21 4.81 13.40 -49.21
N ILE A 22 4.02 12.45 -49.69
CA ILE A 22 3.14 11.60 -48.83
C ILE A 22 4.01 10.65 -48.00
N ALA A 23 5.06 10.07 -48.54
CA ALA A 23 5.98 9.21 -47.78
C ALA A 23 6.78 9.98 -46.74
N ALA A 24 7.21 11.23 -47.05
CA ALA A 24 7.86 12.10 -46.10
C ALA A 24 6.93 12.62 -44.99
N ALA A 25 5.64 12.84 -45.28
CA ALA A 25 4.62 13.20 -44.30
C ALA A 25 4.27 12.00 -43.38
N ALA A 26 4.27 10.77 -43.92
CA ALA A 26 4.05 9.56 -43.14
C ALA A 26 5.27 9.23 -42.21
N LEU A 27 6.47 9.58 -42.60
CA LEU A 27 7.69 9.46 -41.77
C LEU A 27 7.84 10.58 -40.72
N ALA A 28 7.27 11.78 -41.00
CA ALA A 28 7.26 12.90 -40.04
C ALA A 28 6.15 12.73 -38.96
N SER A 29 5.20 11.83 -39.17
CA SER A 29 4.17 11.47 -38.20
C SER A 29 4.60 10.37 -37.22
N ALA A 30 5.84 9.85 -37.29
CA ALA A 30 6.49 9.22 -36.17
C ALA A 30 6.82 10.34 -35.17
N ALA A 31 5.74 10.91 -34.56
CA ALA A 31 5.88 11.71 -33.37
C ALA A 31 6.76 10.90 -32.42
N THR A 32 7.85 11.48 -31.97
CA THR A 32 8.57 11.01 -30.80
C THR A 32 7.53 10.88 -29.71
N ALA A 33 7.00 9.66 -29.51
CA ALA A 33 6.23 9.37 -28.30
C ALA A 33 7.18 9.72 -27.18
N SER A 34 6.96 10.85 -26.53
CA SER A 34 7.65 11.17 -25.29
C SER A 34 7.33 10.01 -24.37
N ALA A 35 8.36 9.32 -23.87
CA ALA A 35 8.17 8.25 -22.93
C ALA A 35 7.25 8.75 -21.80
N GLN A 36 6.13 8.07 -21.59
CA GLN A 36 5.21 8.46 -20.53
C GLN A 36 5.87 8.17 -19.19
N THR A 37 5.84 9.15 -18.28
CA THR A 37 6.43 9.01 -16.96
C THR A 37 5.35 8.59 -15.95
N LEU A 38 5.59 7.48 -15.26
CA LEU A 38 4.80 7.03 -14.14
C LEU A 38 5.45 7.49 -12.83
N ARG A 39 4.71 8.25 -12.03
CA ARG A 39 5.14 8.69 -10.69
C ARG A 39 4.68 7.68 -9.66
N PHE A 40 5.64 7.00 -9.02
CA PHE A 40 5.39 6.01 -7.96
C PHE A 40 5.75 6.62 -6.61
N ALA A 41 4.77 6.77 -5.72
CA ALA A 41 4.92 7.44 -4.44
C ALA A 41 4.59 6.54 -3.24
N HIS A 42 5.31 6.73 -2.11
CA HIS A 42 5.06 6.07 -0.83
C HIS A 42 5.66 6.87 0.34
N VAL A 43 5.22 6.53 1.57
CA VAL A 43 5.68 7.23 2.79
C VAL A 43 6.88 6.59 3.49
N ASP A 44 7.26 5.36 3.13
CA ASP A 44 8.38 4.66 3.73
C ASP A 44 9.74 5.25 3.25
N PRO A 45 10.83 5.05 4.01
CA PRO A 45 12.17 5.50 3.61
C PRO A 45 12.62 4.98 2.23
N ASP A 46 13.56 5.69 1.59
CA ASP A 46 14.20 5.32 0.31
C ASP A 46 15.33 4.28 0.47
N ASP A 47 15.26 3.46 1.50
CA ASP A 47 16.20 2.36 1.69
C ASP A 47 15.56 1.05 1.20
N TRP A 48 15.90 0.65 -0.01
CA TRP A 48 15.37 -0.57 -0.62
C TRP A 48 15.89 -1.87 0.02
N THR A 49 16.83 -1.81 0.96
CA THR A 49 17.32 -2.98 1.71
C THR A 49 16.50 -3.25 2.98
N THR A 50 15.92 -2.22 3.57
CA THR A 50 15.17 -2.29 4.83
C THR A 50 13.71 -1.87 4.68
N SER A 51 13.42 -0.98 3.74
CA SER A 51 12.06 -0.50 3.47
C SER A 51 11.32 -1.41 2.48
N LYS A 52 10.21 -1.98 2.90
CA LYS A 52 9.36 -2.82 2.07
C LYS A 52 8.79 -2.08 0.85
N LYS A 53 8.33 -0.83 1.04
CA LYS A 53 7.80 0.01 -0.05
C LYS A 53 8.92 0.55 -0.94
N GLY A 54 10.09 0.88 -0.36
CA GLY A 54 11.27 1.28 -1.11
C GLY A 54 11.77 0.16 -2.03
N ALA A 55 11.87 -1.07 -1.52
CA ALA A 55 12.23 -2.25 -2.33
C ALA A 55 11.19 -2.53 -3.43
N ALA A 56 9.90 -2.45 -3.10
CA ALA A 56 8.82 -2.64 -4.07
C ALA A 56 8.88 -1.61 -5.20
N GLY A 57 9.03 -0.32 -4.87
CA GLY A 57 9.15 0.77 -5.85
C GLY A 57 10.36 0.61 -6.75
N GLN A 58 11.53 0.25 -6.20
CA GLN A 58 12.73 0.04 -6.99
C GLN A 58 12.61 -1.15 -7.96
N VAL A 59 12.01 -2.26 -7.50
CA VAL A 59 11.76 -3.43 -8.36
C VAL A 59 10.73 -3.11 -9.43
N PHE A 60 9.65 -2.42 -9.09
CA PHE A 60 8.65 -1.95 -10.05
C PHE A 60 9.30 -1.11 -11.16
N LYS A 61 10.07 -0.09 -10.78
CA LYS A 61 10.81 0.77 -11.71
C LYS A 61 11.67 -0.04 -12.67
N ASN A 62 12.54 -0.90 -12.12
CA ASN A 62 13.50 -1.65 -12.90
C ASN A 62 12.82 -2.58 -13.94
N LEU A 63 11.69 -3.20 -13.57
CA LEU A 63 10.98 -4.11 -14.46
C LEU A 63 10.20 -3.36 -15.54
N VAL A 64 9.50 -2.27 -15.19
CA VAL A 64 8.76 -1.48 -16.17
C VAL A 64 9.70 -0.86 -17.19
N GLU A 65 10.80 -0.23 -16.77
CA GLU A 65 11.78 0.40 -17.67
C GLU A 65 12.58 -0.62 -18.50
N ALA A 66 12.68 -1.88 -18.04
CA ALA A 66 13.33 -2.95 -18.82
C ALA A 66 12.43 -3.55 -19.91
N GLU A 67 11.11 -3.51 -19.72
CA GLU A 67 10.15 -4.17 -20.61
C GLU A 67 9.40 -3.20 -21.53
N THR A 68 9.48 -1.87 -21.27
CA THR A 68 8.72 -0.83 -21.98
C THR A 68 9.56 0.43 -22.20
N ASP A 69 9.02 1.36 -22.97
CA ASP A 69 9.58 2.71 -23.13
C ASP A 69 9.08 3.69 -22.02
N LEU A 70 8.33 3.21 -21.04
CA LEU A 70 7.88 4.02 -19.90
C LEU A 70 9.06 4.38 -18.99
N THR A 71 8.99 5.56 -18.37
CA THR A 71 9.91 5.97 -17.30
C THR A 71 9.19 5.93 -15.97
N VAL A 72 9.85 5.47 -14.90
CA VAL A 72 9.29 5.48 -13.55
C VAL A 72 10.10 6.40 -12.65
N GLU A 73 9.46 7.40 -12.07
CA GLU A 73 10.04 8.27 -11.05
C GLU A 73 9.55 7.85 -9.67
N LEU A 74 10.49 7.62 -8.73
CA LEU A 74 10.18 7.23 -7.35
C LEU A 74 10.11 8.46 -6.45
N TYR A 75 9.07 8.53 -5.62
CA TYR A 75 8.82 9.58 -4.64
C TYR A 75 8.64 8.95 -3.25
N PRO A 76 9.75 8.59 -2.57
CA PRO A 76 9.74 7.96 -1.26
C PRO A 76 9.57 8.97 -0.13
N ALA A 77 9.53 8.45 1.11
CA ALA A 77 9.59 9.18 2.38
C ALA A 77 8.54 10.29 2.52
N GLY A 78 7.36 10.12 1.90
CA GLY A 78 6.30 11.12 1.96
C GLY A 78 6.66 12.44 1.26
N SER A 79 7.59 12.42 0.30
CA SER A 79 8.03 13.63 -0.43
C SER A 79 6.92 14.34 -1.20
N LEU A 80 5.81 13.64 -1.47
CA LEU A 80 4.59 14.21 -2.09
C LEU A 80 3.41 14.28 -1.10
N GLY A 81 3.63 14.11 0.19
CA GLY A 81 2.62 14.14 1.24
C GLY A 81 2.48 12.83 2.00
N GLY A 82 1.53 12.77 2.96
CA GLY A 82 1.15 11.55 3.67
C GLY A 82 0.28 10.63 2.81
N GLU A 83 -0.16 9.49 3.36
CA GLU A 83 -0.92 8.50 2.58
C GLU A 83 -2.23 9.07 2.01
N THR A 84 -2.91 9.96 2.74
CA THR A 84 -4.14 10.63 2.27
C THR A 84 -3.85 11.46 1.01
N GLU A 85 -2.84 12.32 1.06
CA GLU A 85 -2.44 13.16 -0.08
C GLU A 85 -1.94 12.31 -1.26
N LEU A 86 -1.28 11.18 -1.00
CA LEU A 86 -0.87 10.26 -2.06
C LEU A 86 -2.07 9.61 -2.76
N ILE A 87 -3.12 9.24 -2.01
CA ILE A 87 -4.35 8.67 -2.57
C ILE A 87 -5.10 9.72 -3.38
N GLU A 88 -5.28 10.93 -2.84
CA GLU A 88 -5.91 12.06 -3.54
C GLU A 88 -5.15 12.40 -4.84
N GLY A 89 -3.81 12.46 -4.77
CA GLY A 89 -2.97 12.69 -5.93
C GLY A 89 -3.03 11.54 -6.96
N ALA A 90 -3.27 10.31 -6.52
CA ALA A 90 -3.53 9.20 -7.42
C ALA A 90 -4.92 9.32 -8.08
N GLN A 91 -5.95 9.79 -7.35
CA GLN A 91 -7.28 10.01 -7.91
C GLN A 91 -7.30 11.12 -8.97
N ASP A 92 -6.59 12.22 -8.73
CA ASP A 92 -6.53 13.34 -9.67
C ASP A 92 -5.48 13.17 -10.80
N GLY A 93 -4.67 12.09 -10.74
CA GLY A 93 -3.66 11.76 -11.75
C GLY A 93 -2.34 12.54 -11.64
N THR A 94 -2.14 13.37 -10.62
CA THR A 94 -0.84 14.02 -10.35
C THR A 94 0.20 12.99 -9.88
N ILE A 95 -0.24 11.91 -9.27
CA ILE A 95 0.52 10.70 -8.94
C ILE A 95 -0.04 9.57 -9.79
N SER A 96 0.84 8.83 -10.50
CA SER A 96 0.37 7.71 -11.32
C SER A 96 0.08 6.48 -10.48
N ILE A 97 0.97 6.20 -9.51
CA ILE A 97 0.93 5.00 -8.67
C ILE A 97 1.22 5.40 -7.22
N ALA A 98 0.37 5.00 -6.30
CA ALA A 98 0.57 5.16 -4.87
C ALA A 98 0.66 3.77 -4.19
N MET A 99 1.70 3.55 -3.38
CA MET A 99 1.75 2.38 -2.50
C MET A 99 1.43 2.82 -1.08
N VAL A 100 0.23 2.49 -0.62
CA VAL A 100 -0.37 2.95 0.64
C VAL A 100 -0.87 1.78 1.49
N SER A 101 -1.06 2.03 2.78
CA SER A 101 -1.55 1.03 3.73
C SER A 101 -3.04 1.27 4.06
N GLY A 102 -3.42 1.13 5.31
CA GLY A 102 -4.79 1.21 5.79
C GLY A 102 -5.53 2.54 5.50
N ALA A 103 -4.83 3.65 5.24
CA ALA A 103 -5.48 4.92 4.89
C ALA A 103 -6.41 4.81 3.66
N TYR A 104 -6.23 3.78 2.81
CA TYR A 104 -7.11 3.52 1.69
C TYR A 104 -8.55 3.20 2.12
N ALA A 105 -8.77 2.70 3.35
CA ALA A 105 -10.09 2.48 3.92
C ALA A 105 -10.93 3.78 4.04
N ASN A 106 -10.29 4.96 4.13
CA ASN A 106 -11.01 6.24 4.13
C ASN A 106 -11.61 6.61 2.75
N PHE A 107 -11.16 5.94 1.67
CA PHE A 107 -11.60 6.17 0.29
C PHE A 107 -12.45 5.01 -0.25
N CYS A 108 -12.17 3.79 0.20
CA CYS A 108 -12.98 2.60 -0.05
C CYS A 108 -13.22 1.89 1.29
N PRO A 109 -14.35 2.19 1.98
CA PRO A 109 -14.60 1.67 3.33
C PRO A 109 -14.55 0.15 3.44
N ALA A 110 -14.92 -0.59 2.39
CA ALA A 110 -14.85 -2.05 2.34
C ALA A 110 -13.42 -2.59 2.60
N VAL A 111 -12.36 -1.80 2.33
CA VAL A 111 -10.97 -2.19 2.63
C VAL A 111 -10.75 -2.42 4.13
N ALA A 112 -11.46 -1.68 4.99
CA ALA A 112 -11.32 -1.78 6.44
C ALA A 112 -11.57 -3.20 7.00
N VAL A 113 -12.27 -4.06 6.25
CA VAL A 113 -12.49 -5.45 6.70
C VAL A 113 -11.18 -6.22 6.81
N THR A 114 -10.15 -5.87 6.04
CA THR A 114 -8.82 -6.52 6.10
C THR A 114 -8.05 -6.18 7.38
N ASP A 115 -8.45 -5.10 8.06
CA ASP A 115 -7.84 -4.64 9.32
C ASP A 115 -8.65 -5.09 10.57
N ILE A 116 -9.69 -5.94 10.41
CA ILE A 116 -10.40 -6.54 11.55
C ILE A 116 -9.39 -7.29 12.43
N PRO A 117 -9.30 -6.99 13.74
CA PRO A 117 -8.32 -7.59 14.62
C PRO A 117 -8.40 -9.13 14.64
N TYR A 118 -7.24 -9.78 14.68
CA TYR A 118 -7.08 -11.23 14.82
C TYR A 118 -7.75 -12.08 13.74
N THR A 119 -8.02 -11.49 12.55
CA THR A 119 -8.68 -12.19 11.43
C THR A 119 -7.73 -13.14 10.71
N PHE A 120 -6.51 -12.71 10.41
CA PHE A 120 -5.54 -13.55 9.71
C PHE A 120 -4.66 -14.34 10.68
N PRO A 121 -4.66 -15.69 10.63
CA PRO A 121 -3.84 -16.52 11.50
C PRO A 121 -2.35 -16.49 11.12
N SER A 122 -2.04 -16.25 9.85
CA SER A 122 -0.66 -16.20 9.35
C SER A 122 -0.54 -15.35 8.08
N ALA A 123 0.67 -14.88 7.77
CA ALA A 123 0.94 -14.15 6.55
C ALA A 123 0.63 -14.96 5.27
N PRO A 124 1.00 -16.26 5.16
CA PRO A 124 0.62 -17.06 3.99
C PRO A 124 -0.90 -17.15 3.75
N VAL A 125 -1.71 -17.26 4.82
CA VAL A 125 -3.18 -17.23 4.70
C VAL A 125 -3.64 -15.87 4.16
N ALA A 126 -3.11 -14.76 4.70
CA ALA A 126 -3.44 -13.43 4.21
C ALA A 126 -3.06 -13.25 2.72
N TRP A 127 -1.89 -13.75 2.32
CA TRP A 127 -1.47 -13.68 0.90
C TRP A 127 -2.40 -14.47 0.00
N GLN A 128 -2.78 -15.69 0.39
CA GLN A 128 -3.70 -16.51 -0.41
C GLN A 128 -5.07 -15.84 -0.57
N VAL A 129 -5.60 -15.23 0.48
CA VAL A 129 -6.88 -14.49 0.45
C VAL A 129 -6.80 -13.26 -0.44
N LEU A 130 -5.75 -12.44 -0.26
CA LEU A 130 -5.61 -11.17 -0.98
C LEU A 130 -5.23 -11.36 -2.46
N ASP A 131 -4.43 -12.37 -2.78
CA ASP A 131 -4.06 -12.68 -4.17
C ASP A 131 -5.13 -13.55 -4.88
N GLY A 132 -6.15 -14.02 -4.13
CA GLY A 132 -7.25 -14.85 -4.61
C GLY A 132 -8.50 -14.08 -5.04
N GLU A 133 -9.62 -14.80 -5.10
CA GLU A 133 -10.91 -14.27 -5.55
C GLU A 133 -11.43 -13.14 -4.65
N PHE A 134 -11.21 -13.23 -3.33
CA PHE A 134 -11.61 -12.18 -2.39
C PHE A 134 -10.91 -10.85 -2.72
N GLY A 135 -9.57 -10.86 -2.82
CA GLY A 135 -8.81 -9.65 -3.10
C GLY A 135 -9.11 -9.08 -4.49
N ALA A 136 -9.33 -9.92 -5.50
CA ALA A 136 -9.74 -9.48 -6.83
C ALA A 136 -11.11 -8.79 -6.82
N ALA A 137 -12.07 -9.35 -6.10
CA ALA A 137 -13.41 -8.78 -5.98
C ALA A 137 -13.39 -7.44 -5.20
N LEU A 138 -12.61 -7.36 -4.11
CA LEU A 138 -12.43 -6.12 -3.33
C LEU A 138 -11.77 -5.04 -4.20
N ALA A 139 -10.75 -5.40 -4.97
CA ALA A 139 -10.07 -4.47 -5.89
C ALA A 139 -11.04 -3.88 -6.94
N GLU A 140 -11.91 -4.71 -7.52
CA GLU A 140 -12.91 -4.25 -8.50
C GLU A 140 -13.97 -3.35 -7.85
N HIS A 141 -14.44 -3.69 -6.63
CA HIS A 141 -15.36 -2.86 -5.86
C HIS A 141 -14.76 -1.48 -5.59
N CYS A 142 -13.51 -1.41 -5.11
CA CYS A 142 -12.83 -0.16 -4.83
C CYS A 142 -12.52 0.65 -6.09
N LEU A 143 -12.22 0.00 -7.21
CA LEU A 143 -12.04 0.69 -8.49
C LEU A 143 -13.27 1.50 -8.88
N GLN A 144 -14.46 0.92 -8.72
CA GLN A 144 -15.73 1.58 -9.05
C GLN A 144 -16.02 2.78 -8.14
N GLN A 145 -15.58 2.74 -6.88
CA GLN A 145 -15.78 3.82 -5.92
C GLN A 145 -14.77 4.94 -6.06
N THR A 146 -13.50 4.61 -6.32
CA THR A 146 -12.37 5.53 -6.17
C THR A 146 -11.73 5.96 -7.48
N GLY A 147 -11.94 5.21 -8.57
CA GLY A 147 -11.19 5.38 -9.82
C GLY A 147 -9.75 4.85 -9.73
N LEU A 148 -9.38 4.20 -8.63
CA LEU A 148 -8.06 3.62 -8.42
C LEU A 148 -8.09 2.11 -8.60
N ARG A 149 -7.25 1.61 -9.49
CA ARG A 149 -7.07 0.18 -9.73
C ARG A 149 -6.00 -0.39 -8.80
N THR A 150 -6.33 -1.38 -8.00
CA THR A 150 -5.34 -2.16 -7.26
C THR A 150 -4.61 -3.09 -8.24
N LEU A 151 -3.31 -2.88 -8.41
CA LEU A 151 -2.45 -3.71 -9.27
C LEU A 151 -1.95 -4.95 -8.56
N ALA A 152 -1.65 -4.84 -7.27
CA ALA A 152 -1.16 -5.91 -6.42
C ALA A 152 -1.28 -5.53 -4.94
N TYR A 153 -1.19 -6.53 -4.08
CA TYR A 153 -1.11 -6.38 -2.63
C TYR A 153 0.32 -6.63 -2.14
N GLY A 154 0.80 -5.73 -1.28
CA GLY A 154 2.00 -5.90 -0.48
C GLY A 154 1.65 -6.25 0.96
N GLU A 155 2.60 -6.01 1.85
CA GLU A 155 2.47 -6.33 3.27
C GLU A 155 3.10 -5.26 4.14
N THR A 156 2.31 -4.63 5.02
CA THR A 156 2.84 -3.89 6.15
C THR A 156 3.27 -4.87 7.25
N GLY A 157 2.57 -5.97 7.42
CA GLY A 157 2.88 -7.07 8.33
C GLY A 157 2.04 -7.09 9.60
N PHE A 158 2.24 -8.12 10.44
CA PHE A 158 1.56 -8.19 11.73
C PHE A 158 2.01 -7.07 12.65
N ARG A 159 1.04 -6.38 13.23
CA ARG A 159 1.20 -5.20 14.06
C ARG A 159 1.18 -5.59 15.54
N HIS A 160 1.94 -4.85 16.31
CA HIS A 160 2.23 -5.09 17.73
C HIS A 160 2.20 -3.77 18.48
N PHE A 161 1.73 -3.79 19.74
CA PHE A 161 1.76 -2.61 20.60
C PHE A 161 3.15 -2.38 21.18
N THR A 162 3.59 -1.12 21.20
CA THR A 162 4.71 -0.66 22.01
C THR A 162 4.28 0.47 22.93
N ASN A 163 4.93 0.63 24.08
CA ASN A 163 4.72 1.78 24.95
C ASN A 163 5.96 2.04 25.84
N SER A 164 5.99 3.19 26.51
CA SER A 164 7.08 3.62 27.41
C SER A 164 6.74 3.47 28.90
N VAL A 165 5.60 2.86 29.26
CA VAL A 165 5.06 2.92 30.64
C VAL A 165 5.14 1.59 31.37
N ARG A 166 4.66 0.47 30.75
CA ARG A 166 4.57 -0.85 31.37
C ARG A 166 4.41 -1.98 30.37
N PRO A 167 4.77 -3.22 30.74
CA PRO A 167 4.41 -4.40 29.96
C PRO A 167 2.88 -4.53 29.83
N ILE A 168 2.41 -5.01 28.66
CA ILE A 168 1.01 -5.31 28.41
C ILE A 168 0.88 -6.81 28.22
N ASN A 169 0.12 -7.47 29.10
CA ASN A 169 -0.15 -8.91 29.09
C ASN A 169 -1.62 -9.22 28.82
N SER A 170 -2.49 -8.23 29.06
CA SER A 170 -3.92 -8.35 28.87
C SER A 170 -4.53 -7.00 28.47
N PRO A 171 -5.80 -6.95 28.00
CA PRO A 171 -6.47 -5.70 27.69
C PRO A 171 -6.50 -4.71 28.86
N GLU A 172 -6.64 -5.20 30.10
CA GLU A 172 -6.69 -4.37 31.32
C GLU A 172 -5.39 -3.56 31.51
N ASP A 173 -4.25 -4.05 31.03
CA ASP A 173 -2.97 -3.35 31.12
C ASP A 173 -2.92 -2.13 30.19
N MET A 174 -3.84 -2.00 29.24
CA MET A 174 -3.94 -0.87 28.33
C MET A 174 -4.70 0.33 28.94
N GLU A 175 -5.41 0.13 30.06
CA GLU A 175 -6.20 1.19 30.71
C GLU A 175 -5.36 2.41 31.04
N GLY A 176 -5.81 3.60 30.58
CA GLY A 176 -5.16 4.90 30.80
C GLY A 176 -3.89 5.13 29.99
N LEU A 177 -3.51 4.22 29.08
CA LEU A 177 -2.42 4.44 28.13
C LEU A 177 -2.93 5.09 26.85
N LYS A 178 -2.23 6.12 26.40
CA LYS A 178 -2.52 6.81 25.13
C LYS A 178 -1.74 6.15 24.00
N PHE A 179 -2.46 5.59 23.04
CA PHE A 179 -1.85 4.97 21.87
C PHE A 179 -2.06 5.79 20.61
N ARG A 180 -0.98 6.13 19.95
CA ARG A 180 -1.06 6.60 18.57
C ARG A 180 -1.54 5.45 17.68
N VAL A 181 -2.54 5.72 16.87
CA VAL A 181 -3.00 4.84 15.80
C VAL A 181 -3.03 5.60 14.47
N GLN A 182 -3.23 4.88 13.38
CA GLN A 182 -3.49 5.48 12.08
C GLN A 182 -4.77 6.33 12.13
N THR A 183 -4.90 7.31 11.23
CA THR A 183 -6.09 8.18 11.13
C THR A 183 -7.27 7.43 10.47
N ILE A 184 -7.60 6.26 11.00
CA ILE A 184 -8.63 5.34 10.51
C ILE A 184 -9.56 5.03 11.69
N PRO A 185 -10.87 5.26 11.57
CA PRO A 185 -11.82 5.08 12.67
C PRO A 185 -11.77 3.67 13.30
N LEU A 186 -11.60 2.62 12.50
CA LEU A 186 -11.48 1.24 12.98
C LEU A 186 -10.37 1.06 14.04
N TYR A 187 -9.20 1.69 13.85
CA TYR A 187 -8.11 1.59 14.82
C TYR A 187 -8.40 2.34 16.12
N LEU A 188 -9.15 3.46 16.03
CA LEU A 188 -9.64 4.17 17.22
C LEU A 188 -10.58 3.27 18.01
N GLU A 189 -11.52 2.61 17.34
CA GLU A 189 -12.45 1.67 17.96
C GLU A 189 -11.72 0.47 18.57
N MET A 190 -10.76 -0.12 17.88
CA MET A 190 -9.97 -1.25 18.38
C MET A 190 -9.25 -0.92 19.68
N VAL A 191 -8.53 0.20 19.74
CA VAL A 191 -7.79 0.59 20.95
C VAL A 191 -8.75 0.94 22.09
N SER A 192 -9.88 1.60 21.79
CA SER A 192 -10.92 1.87 22.79
C SER A 192 -11.53 0.58 23.35
N ALA A 193 -11.80 -0.41 22.50
CA ALA A 193 -12.33 -1.70 22.90
C ALA A 193 -11.34 -2.49 23.79
N LEU A 194 -10.04 -2.28 23.60
CA LEU A 194 -8.97 -2.84 24.43
C LEU A 194 -8.74 -2.04 25.74
N GLY A 195 -9.48 -0.97 25.98
CA GLY A 195 -9.36 -0.14 27.18
C GLY A 195 -8.34 0.99 27.14
N GLY A 196 -7.62 1.16 26.01
CA GLY A 196 -6.67 2.25 25.80
C GLY A 196 -7.31 3.55 25.34
N GLU A 197 -6.54 4.63 25.34
CA GLU A 197 -6.94 5.95 24.85
C GLU A 197 -6.35 6.19 23.44
N PRO A 198 -7.11 5.98 22.34
CA PRO A 198 -6.56 6.11 20.99
C PRO A 198 -6.39 7.56 20.57
N GLN A 199 -5.30 7.84 19.83
CA GLN A 199 -5.00 9.13 19.21
C GLN A 199 -4.68 8.92 17.73
N GLY A 200 -5.54 9.39 16.83
CA GLY A 200 -5.30 9.38 15.39
C GLY A 200 -4.25 10.43 15.02
N ILE A 201 -3.04 10.02 14.68
CA ILE A 201 -1.92 10.91 14.33
C ILE A 201 -1.32 10.46 13.00
N ALA A 202 -1.11 11.40 12.07
CA ALA A 202 -0.51 11.15 10.77
C ALA A 202 0.93 10.58 10.91
N TRP A 203 1.34 9.73 9.95
CA TRP A 203 2.61 9.00 10.05
C TRP A 203 3.83 9.90 10.29
N GLY A 204 3.95 11.02 9.57
CA GLY A 204 5.08 11.93 9.71
C GLY A 204 5.24 12.58 11.09
N GLU A 205 4.18 12.58 11.91
CA GLU A 205 4.16 13.19 13.24
C GLU A 205 4.46 12.19 14.36
N VAL A 206 4.47 10.88 14.06
CA VAL A 206 4.62 9.80 15.06
C VAL A 206 5.92 9.91 15.86
N PRO A 207 7.11 10.10 15.26
CA PRO A 207 8.36 10.20 16.03
C PRO A 207 8.30 11.35 17.04
N THR A 208 7.74 12.49 16.64
CA THR A 208 7.60 13.66 17.53
C THR A 208 6.61 13.41 18.65
N ALA A 209 5.48 12.77 18.36
CA ALA A 209 4.44 12.46 19.35
C ALA A 209 4.97 11.49 20.43
N LEU A 210 5.76 10.48 20.04
CA LEU A 210 6.42 9.56 20.96
C LEU A 210 7.49 10.28 21.79
N ALA A 211 8.41 11.01 21.14
CA ALA A 211 9.51 11.70 21.80
C ALA A 211 9.07 12.76 22.81
N THR A 212 7.91 13.39 22.58
CA THR A 212 7.36 14.44 23.45
C THR A 212 6.37 13.92 24.49
N GLY A 213 6.01 12.62 24.46
CA GLY A 213 5.05 12.02 25.38
C GLY A 213 3.60 12.50 25.14
N VAL A 214 3.27 12.96 23.95
CA VAL A 214 1.86 13.24 23.55
C VAL A 214 1.06 11.95 23.60
N VAL A 215 1.71 10.83 23.25
CA VAL A 215 1.21 9.47 23.38
C VAL A 215 2.22 8.63 24.16
N ASP A 216 1.71 7.63 24.89
CA ASP A 216 2.53 6.69 25.65
C ASP A 216 3.07 5.57 24.76
N GLY A 217 2.34 5.25 23.69
CA GLY A 217 2.66 4.13 22.82
C GLY A 217 2.13 4.30 21.40
N GLN A 218 2.42 3.30 20.60
CA GLN A 218 1.95 3.15 19.22
C GLN A 218 1.81 1.66 18.88
N GLU A 219 1.32 1.33 17.71
CA GLU A 219 1.23 -0.02 17.20
C GLU A 219 1.74 -0.07 15.75
N ASN A 220 2.63 -1.00 15.46
CA ASN A 220 3.21 -1.24 14.14
C ASN A 220 3.88 -2.62 14.07
N PRO A 221 4.25 -3.07 12.86
CA PRO A 221 5.08 -4.25 12.71
C PRO A 221 6.51 -4.05 13.23
N ILE A 222 7.13 -5.15 13.62
CA ILE A 222 8.50 -5.20 14.16
C ILE A 222 9.51 -4.46 13.29
N SER A 223 9.44 -4.68 11.96
CA SER A 223 10.33 -4.03 11.00
C SER A 223 10.19 -2.51 10.98
N VAL A 224 8.96 -2.01 11.16
CA VAL A 224 8.64 -0.58 11.20
C VAL A 224 9.11 0.03 12.51
N ILE A 225 8.90 -0.65 13.63
CA ILE A 225 9.35 -0.21 14.96
C ILE A 225 10.88 -0.06 14.96
N TYR A 226 11.60 -1.08 14.48
CA TYR A 226 13.07 -1.05 14.42
C TYR A 226 13.56 -0.05 13.37
N GLY A 227 13.00 -0.06 12.16
CA GLY A 227 13.46 0.77 11.04
C GLY A 227 13.26 2.28 11.23
N ASN A 228 12.36 2.68 12.15
CA ASN A 228 12.13 4.07 12.53
C ASN A 228 12.67 4.42 13.91
N ASN A 229 13.50 3.56 14.51
CA ASN A 229 14.17 3.76 15.79
C ASN A 229 13.20 4.06 16.94
N PHE A 230 11.98 3.48 16.92
CA PHE A 230 10.98 3.74 17.98
C PHE A 230 11.42 3.22 19.35
N TYR A 231 12.37 2.28 19.40
CA TYR A 231 13.02 1.81 20.62
C TYR A 231 13.72 2.93 21.40
N GLU A 232 14.04 4.06 20.76
CA GLU A 232 14.58 5.24 21.47
C GLU A 232 13.53 5.92 22.39
N PHE A 233 12.24 5.64 22.17
CA PHE A 233 11.11 6.25 22.86
C PHE A 233 10.16 5.24 23.49
N GLN A 234 10.38 3.95 23.29
CA GLN A 234 9.48 2.86 23.66
C GLN A 234 10.23 1.76 24.36
N ASP A 235 9.89 1.50 25.63
CA ASP A 235 10.59 0.51 26.47
C ASP A 235 10.00 -0.89 26.36
N TYR A 236 8.69 -1.01 26.02
CA TYR A 236 7.95 -2.27 26.04
C TYR A 236 7.35 -2.60 24.68
N LEU A 237 7.47 -3.87 24.28
CA LEU A 237 6.88 -4.43 23.06
C LEU A 237 6.03 -5.64 23.43
N THR A 238 4.76 -5.66 23.03
CA THR A 238 3.85 -6.80 23.19
C THR A 238 3.60 -7.47 21.84
N LEU A 239 3.97 -8.75 21.72
CA LEU A 239 3.86 -9.52 20.48
C LEU A 239 2.45 -10.11 20.31
N ASP A 240 1.44 -9.26 20.26
CA ASP A 240 0.03 -9.64 20.23
C ASP A 240 -0.55 -9.86 18.83
N ARG A 241 0.13 -9.38 17.76
CA ARG A 241 -0.27 -9.60 16.36
C ARG A 241 -1.72 -9.21 16.06
N HIS A 242 -2.19 -8.12 16.65
CA HIS A 242 -3.60 -7.72 16.63
C HIS A 242 -4.17 -7.48 15.22
N VAL A 243 -3.39 -6.95 14.28
CA VAL A 243 -3.80 -6.70 12.89
C VAL A 243 -2.71 -7.16 11.92
N TYR A 244 -3.11 -7.76 10.81
CA TYR A 244 -2.25 -7.95 9.64
C TYR A 244 -2.43 -6.76 8.69
N GLY A 245 -1.44 -5.89 8.64
CA GLY A 245 -1.49 -4.71 7.77
C GLY A 245 -1.22 -5.05 6.31
N VAL A 246 -2.08 -4.55 5.43
CA VAL A 246 -1.99 -4.71 3.98
C VAL A 246 -1.41 -3.45 3.35
N ASP A 247 -0.52 -3.60 2.37
CA ASP A 247 -0.13 -2.52 1.47
C ASP A 247 -0.84 -2.70 0.11
N HIS A 248 -1.37 -1.63 -0.44
CA HIS A 248 -2.05 -1.58 -1.74
C HIS A 248 -1.17 -0.85 -2.75
N ILE A 249 -0.89 -1.46 -3.90
CA ILE A 249 -0.26 -0.79 -5.04
C ILE A 249 -1.39 -0.32 -5.96
N LEU A 250 -1.73 0.96 -5.86
CA LEU A 250 -2.84 1.61 -6.55
C LEU A 250 -2.34 2.39 -7.75
N VAL A 251 -3.02 2.27 -8.89
CA VAL A 251 -2.77 3.10 -10.07
C VAL A 251 -4.04 3.87 -10.43
N ASN A 252 -3.89 5.11 -10.87
CA ASN A 252 -4.99 5.85 -11.50
C ASN A 252 -5.48 5.09 -12.73
N ASP A 253 -6.77 4.74 -12.76
CA ASP A 253 -7.29 3.88 -13.84
C ASP A 253 -7.28 4.57 -15.21
N GLU A 254 -7.50 5.89 -15.30
CA GLU A 254 -7.43 6.61 -16.56
C GLU A 254 -6.00 6.60 -17.13
N ILE A 255 -4.99 6.82 -16.27
CA ILE A 255 -3.57 6.69 -16.66
C ILE A 255 -3.30 5.26 -17.12
N PHE A 256 -3.74 4.25 -16.36
CA PHE A 256 -3.54 2.85 -16.70
C PHE A 256 -4.20 2.48 -18.04
N GLN A 257 -5.42 2.93 -18.30
CA GLN A 257 -6.13 2.68 -19.55
C GLN A 257 -5.54 3.44 -20.75
N SER A 258 -4.80 4.53 -20.51
CA SER A 258 -4.08 5.26 -21.57
C SER A 258 -2.84 4.52 -22.09
N LEU A 259 -2.33 3.54 -21.34
CA LEU A 259 -1.20 2.70 -21.74
C LEU A 259 -1.60 1.69 -22.82
N SER A 260 -0.67 1.31 -23.66
CA SER A 260 -0.86 0.20 -24.59
C SER A 260 -1.10 -1.13 -23.84
N GLN A 261 -1.68 -2.11 -24.51
CA GLN A 261 -1.92 -3.44 -23.89
C GLN A 261 -0.63 -4.12 -23.42
N GLU A 262 0.48 -3.91 -24.14
CA GLU A 262 1.79 -4.44 -23.78
C GLU A 262 2.32 -3.76 -22.51
N GLU A 263 2.22 -2.43 -22.40
CA GLU A 263 2.59 -1.66 -21.23
C GLU A 263 1.70 -1.98 -20.03
N GLN A 264 0.38 -2.10 -20.19
CA GLN A 264 -0.53 -2.54 -19.13
C GLN A 264 -0.14 -3.90 -18.57
N ALA A 265 0.22 -4.84 -19.46
CA ALA A 265 0.65 -6.18 -19.05
C ALA A 265 2.00 -6.14 -18.29
N ALA A 266 2.96 -5.31 -18.74
CA ALA A 266 4.24 -5.11 -18.07
C ALA A 266 4.05 -4.46 -16.68
N VAL A 267 3.26 -3.39 -16.58
CA VAL A 267 2.93 -2.71 -15.32
C VAL A 267 2.27 -3.66 -14.31
N LYS A 268 1.30 -4.49 -14.74
CA LYS A 268 0.68 -5.50 -13.86
C LYS A 268 1.69 -6.52 -13.36
N ARG A 269 2.53 -7.09 -14.26
CA ARG A 269 3.58 -8.04 -13.85
C ARG A 269 4.56 -7.42 -12.87
N ALA A 270 5.04 -6.21 -13.17
CA ALA A 270 5.95 -5.47 -12.31
C ALA A 270 5.36 -5.21 -10.92
N ALA A 271 4.07 -4.85 -10.83
CA ALA A 271 3.39 -4.64 -9.56
C ALA A 271 3.26 -5.91 -8.71
N VAL A 272 2.96 -7.05 -9.32
CA VAL A 272 2.91 -8.35 -8.62
C VAL A 272 4.29 -8.72 -8.05
N VAL A 273 5.36 -8.54 -8.84
CA VAL A 273 6.72 -8.80 -8.36
C VAL A 273 7.12 -7.79 -7.28
N ALA A 274 6.75 -6.53 -7.42
CA ALA A 274 6.99 -5.48 -6.43
C ALA A 274 6.28 -5.80 -5.09
N GLY A 275 5.00 -6.17 -5.12
CA GLY A 275 4.25 -6.58 -3.93
C GLY A 275 4.89 -7.78 -3.23
N THR A 276 5.27 -8.81 -4.00
CA THR A 276 5.99 -9.99 -3.49
C THR A 276 7.34 -9.63 -2.86
N THR A 277 8.08 -8.71 -3.50
CA THR A 277 9.36 -8.21 -2.96
C THR A 277 9.15 -7.47 -1.65
N GLY A 278 8.14 -6.60 -1.57
CA GLY A 278 7.79 -5.92 -0.32
C GLY A 278 7.48 -6.90 0.81
N ARG A 279 6.68 -7.95 0.54
CA ARG A 279 6.38 -9.04 1.48
C ARG A 279 7.66 -9.74 1.96
N ALA A 280 8.57 -10.08 1.05
CA ALA A 280 9.83 -10.76 1.39
C ALA A 280 10.72 -9.91 2.30
N ILE A 281 10.89 -8.61 2.01
CA ILE A 281 11.64 -7.66 2.83
C ILE A 281 10.99 -7.50 4.21
N GLN A 282 9.66 -7.40 4.25
CA GLN A 282 8.90 -7.29 5.49
C GLN A 282 9.12 -8.51 6.40
N GLN A 283 8.96 -9.71 5.86
CA GLN A 283 9.14 -10.96 6.60
C GLN A 283 10.59 -11.12 7.09
N PHE A 284 11.57 -10.83 6.22
CA PHE A 284 12.99 -10.90 6.57
C PHE A 284 13.34 -9.94 7.72
N ASN A 285 12.88 -8.69 7.65
CA ASN A 285 13.16 -7.69 8.68
C ASN A 285 12.40 -7.99 9.98
N SER A 286 11.17 -8.49 9.91
CA SER A 286 10.41 -8.88 11.10
C SER A 286 11.07 -10.05 11.83
N ALA A 287 11.59 -11.05 11.10
CA ALA A 287 12.26 -12.20 11.70
C ALA A 287 13.51 -11.84 12.53
N GLN A 288 14.25 -10.80 12.11
CA GLN A 288 15.44 -10.33 12.82
C GLN A 288 15.12 -9.25 13.86
N GLY A 289 14.02 -8.52 13.66
CA GLY A 289 13.75 -7.29 14.40
C GLY A 289 13.51 -7.50 15.88
N ILE A 290 12.90 -8.61 16.31
CA ILE A 290 12.66 -8.89 17.73
C ILE A 290 13.99 -8.94 18.50
N THR A 291 14.97 -9.70 18.01
CA THR A 291 16.30 -9.78 18.64
C THR A 291 16.97 -8.42 18.66
N LYS A 292 16.90 -7.67 17.57
CA LYS A 292 17.48 -6.33 17.49
C LYS A 292 16.84 -5.36 18.48
N LEU A 293 15.51 -5.36 18.62
CA LEU A 293 14.80 -4.51 19.58
C LEU A 293 15.18 -4.88 21.04
N GLN A 294 15.40 -6.17 21.34
CA GLN A 294 15.90 -6.60 22.64
C GLN A 294 17.36 -6.15 22.88
N GLU A 295 18.21 -6.17 21.86
CA GLU A 295 19.59 -5.67 21.93
C GLU A 295 19.63 -4.14 22.16
N GLU A 296 18.65 -3.41 21.64
CA GLU A 296 18.44 -1.97 21.87
C GLU A 296 17.78 -1.67 23.25
N GLY A 297 17.41 -2.69 24.02
CA GLY A 297 16.93 -2.56 25.39
C GLY A 297 15.44 -2.68 25.61
N MET A 298 14.64 -2.94 24.57
CA MET A 298 13.19 -3.14 24.73
C MET A 298 12.89 -4.44 25.49
N GLU A 299 11.98 -4.35 26.46
CA GLU A 299 11.37 -5.52 27.10
C GLU A 299 10.27 -6.09 26.21
N VAL A 300 10.43 -7.35 25.80
CA VAL A 300 9.51 -8.02 24.87
C VAL A 300 8.60 -8.98 25.62
N THR A 301 7.30 -8.72 25.58
CA THR A 301 6.25 -9.58 26.13
C THR A 301 5.72 -10.48 25.04
N GLN A 302 5.67 -11.80 25.29
CA GLN A 302 5.00 -12.79 24.45
C GLN A 302 3.73 -13.26 25.17
N PRO A 303 2.54 -12.79 24.78
CA PRO A 303 1.29 -13.24 25.40
C PRO A 303 1.08 -14.75 25.24
N THR A 304 0.53 -15.38 26.27
CA THR A 304 0.09 -16.79 26.20
C THR A 304 -1.13 -16.92 25.29
N ALA A 305 -1.49 -18.16 24.92
CA ALA A 305 -2.70 -18.41 24.12
C ALA A 305 -3.98 -17.87 24.81
N GLU A 306 -4.09 -18.04 26.13
CA GLU A 306 -5.22 -17.51 26.91
C GLU A 306 -5.26 -15.98 26.91
N GLN A 307 -4.11 -15.32 27.03
CA GLN A 307 -4.01 -13.86 26.92
C GLN A 307 -4.35 -13.38 25.51
N MET A 308 -3.89 -14.09 24.46
CA MET A 308 -4.26 -13.79 23.07
C MET A 308 -5.76 -13.93 22.81
N ASP A 309 -6.41 -14.93 23.42
CA ASP A 309 -7.86 -15.09 23.34
C ASP A 309 -8.58 -13.93 24.04
N ALA A 310 -8.09 -13.46 25.20
CA ALA A 310 -8.64 -12.29 25.88
C ALA A 310 -8.55 -11.01 25.03
N PHE A 311 -7.42 -10.76 24.37
CA PHE A 311 -7.27 -9.64 23.43
C PHE A 311 -8.26 -9.76 22.26
N ARG A 312 -8.37 -10.95 21.67
CA ARG A 312 -9.31 -11.20 20.56
C ARG A 312 -10.76 -10.97 20.98
N GLU A 313 -11.18 -11.52 22.11
CA GLU A 313 -12.54 -11.38 22.64
C GLU A 313 -12.88 -9.93 22.97
N ALA A 314 -11.91 -9.15 23.46
CA ALA A 314 -12.10 -7.74 23.77
C ALA A 314 -12.21 -6.87 22.50
N ALA A 315 -11.37 -7.10 21.47
CA ALA A 315 -11.27 -6.22 20.31
C ALA A 315 -12.16 -6.62 19.13
N GLN A 316 -12.20 -7.91 18.76
CA GLN A 316 -12.77 -8.33 17.48
C GLN A 316 -14.30 -8.13 17.39
N PRO A 317 -15.13 -8.53 18.37
CA PRO A 317 -16.58 -8.34 18.28
C PRO A 317 -17.02 -6.87 18.24
N PRO A 318 -16.49 -5.94 19.06
CA PRO A 318 -16.83 -4.52 18.95
C PRO A 318 -16.45 -3.91 17.62
N VAL A 319 -15.24 -4.22 17.11
CA VAL A 319 -14.77 -3.71 15.80
C VAL A 319 -15.64 -4.25 14.66
N GLN A 320 -16.01 -5.54 14.69
CA GLN A 320 -16.92 -6.09 13.67
C GLN A 320 -18.31 -5.45 13.74
N ALA A 321 -18.84 -5.19 14.94
CA ALA A 321 -20.12 -4.52 15.12
C ALA A 321 -20.07 -3.08 14.58
N TYR A 322 -19.02 -2.34 14.91
CA TYR A 322 -18.74 -1.01 14.38
C TYR A 322 -18.70 -1.02 12.83
N LEU A 323 -17.91 -1.93 12.25
CA LEU A 323 -17.82 -2.02 10.78
C LEU A 323 -19.13 -2.41 10.10
N ARG A 324 -19.95 -3.27 10.70
CA ARG A 324 -21.27 -3.60 10.13
C ARG A 324 -22.18 -2.38 10.07
N ASP A 325 -22.10 -1.50 11.06
CA ASP A 325 -22.87 -0.25 11.07
C ASP A 325 -22.35 0.75 10.02
N GLU A 326 -21.04 0.95 9.97
CA GLU A 326 -20.39 1.87 9.02
C GLU A 326 -20.53 1.45 7.56
N LEU A 327 -20.40 0.16 7.28
CA LEU A 327 -20.44 -0.36 5.91
C LEU A 327 -21.86 -0.49 5.35
N GLY A 328 -22.89 -0.60 6.21
CA GLY A 328 -24.27 -0.73 5.76
C GLY A 328 -24.46 -1.88 4.77
N ASP A 329 -24.82 -1.56 3.52
CA ASP A 329 -25.03 -2.57 2.47
C ASP A 329 -23.74 -3.33 2.11
N ASP A 330 -22.57 -2.72 2.30
CA ASP A 330 -21.25 -3.33 2.07
C ASP A 330 -20.78 -4.22 3.24
N ALA A 331 -21.57 -4.37 4.32
CA ALA A 331 -21.22 -5.22 5.47
C ALA A 331 -21.00 -6.70 5.11
N GLU A 332 -21.51 -7.15 3.95
CA GLU A 332 -21.25 -8.48 3.42
C GLU A 332 -19.75 -8.79 3.24
N TRP A 333 -18.90 -7.77 3.05
CA TRP A 333 -17.46 -7.94 2.93
C TRP A 333 -16.82 -8.57 4.17
N ILE A 334 -17.40 -8.38 5.36
CA ILE A 334 -16.95 -9.02 6.61
C ILE A 334 -17.12 -10.54 6.52
N ASP A 335 -18.28 -10.99 6.06
CA ASP A 335 -18.61 -12.41 5.95
C ASP A 335 -17.84 -13.07 4.79
N ARG A 336 -17.67 -12.36 3.68
CA ARG A 336 -16.83 -12.78 2.54
C ARG A 336 -15.37 -12.97 2.94
N LEU A 337 -14.80 -12.03 3.72
CA LEU A 337 -13.45 -12.17 4.25
C LEU A 337 -13.33 -13.37 5.18
N SER A 338 -14.27 -13.53 6.12
CA SER A 338 -14.28 -14.65 7.08
C SER A 338 -14.27 -15.99 6.35
N SER A 339 -15.12 -16.14 5.32
CA SER A 339 -15.20 -17.35 4.50
C SER A 339 -13.90 -17.61 3.73
N ALA A 340 -13.30 -16.55 3.14
CA ALA A 340 -12.05 -16.67 2.39
C ALA A 340 -10.87 -17.06 3.31
N VAL A 341 -10.84 -16.52 4.54
CA VAL A 341 -9.81 -16.87 5.54
C VAL A 341 -9.98 -18.31 6.01
N GLU A 342 -11.21 -18.79 6.25
CA GLU A 342 -11.48 -20.18 6.62
C GLU A 342 -11.03 -21.14 5.51
N GLU A 343 -11.40 -20.87 4.27
CA GLU A 343 -10.98 -21.68 3.11
C GLU A 343 -9.45 -21.69 2.94
N ALA A 344 -8.82 -20.52 3.00
CA ALA A 344 -7.36 -20.41 2.88
C ALA A 344 -6.65 -21.15 4.02
N SER A 345 -7.15 -21.05 5.25
CA SER A 345 -6.55 -21.69 6.44
C SER A 345 -6.56 -23.23 6.36
N ALA A 346 -7.48 -23.81 5.61
CA ALA A 346 -7.53 -25.26 5.39
C ALA A 346 -6.33 -25.80 4.57
N ASN A 347 -5.56 -24.91 3.92
CA ASN A 347 -4.39 -25.27 3.10
C ASN A 347 -3.07 -25.23 3.89
N PHE A 348 -3.07 -24.77 5.14
CA PHE A 348 -1.90 -24.60 6.01
C PHE A 348 -2.11 -25.32 7.36
#